data_d6e30c6699933c6c1c78d25b5ec791c0
#
_entry.id   d6e30c6699933c6c1c78d25b5ec791c0
#
_cell.length_a   1.000
_cell.length_b   1.000
_cell.length_c   1.000
_cell.angle_alpha   90.00
_cell.angle_beta   90.00
_cell.angle_gamma   90.00
#
_symmetry.space_group_name_H-M   'P 1'
#
loop_
_entity.id
_entity.type
_entity.pdbx_description
1 polymer ?
#
loop_
_entity_poly.entity_id
_entity_poly.type
_entity_poly.pdbx_seq_one_letter_code
_entity_poly.pdbx_strand_id
1 'polypeptide(L)'
;VNDMSEINIDASMVKNEVSLNHSEEKLVEMSNGCICCTLREDLLLEVNKLAKDNKFDHLVIESTGISEPLPVAETFTFADENGVSLSEVARLDTMVTVVDAVNFLKDYEDAKYLQDTGESLGEDDERSVADLLVDQIEFADVILISKTDLVEEEDITRLNAILKNLNTHARILPITMGEVEIEDVLDTGLFDFEKAREAPGWLKEMRGDHTPETEEYGISSFSYVARRPFLPEKFFNFVHDTQKFGKLIRSKGYFWLGSRLEYAGQWSQAGGIARYGFAGMFWRSVPKKDWPTDEESLKTIKENWVEPFGDMRQELVFIGQNLDQEAMIQALDDCLVSEDDMLKGEEFWTSLEDPFPPWQEIQ
;
A
#
# COMPACT_ATOMS: atom_id res chain seq x y z
N VAL A 1 -20.06 10.88 4.13
CA VAL A 1 -19.39 11.69 3.11
C VAL A 1 -18.41 12.62 3.78
N ASN A 2 -17.17 12.59 3.39
CA ASN A 2 -16.11 13.44 3.89
C ASN A 2 -15.42 14.15 2.73
N ASP A 3 -15.34 15.49 2.81
CA ASP A 3 -14.66 16.33 1.82
C ASP A 3 -13.75 17.32 2.57
N MET A 4 -12.55 17.57 2.05
CA MET A 4 -11.58 18.51 2.63
C MET A 4 -11.81 19.95 2.18
N SER A 5 -12.77 20.23 1.31
CA SER A 5 -13.11 21.58 0.90
C SER A 5 -13.81 22.37 2.02
N GLU A 6 -13.63 23.70 2.05
CA GLU A 6 -14.33 24.58 3.00
C GLU A 6 -15.86 24.50 2.86
N ILE A 7 -16.36 24.06 1.71
CA ILE A 7 -17.78 23.87 1.42
C ILE A 7 -17.94 22.46 0.87
N ASN A 8 -18.57 21.56 1.64
CA ASN A 8 -18.89 20.22 1.19
C ASN A 8 -20.05 20.26 0.20
N ILE A 9 -19.71 20.41 -1.09
CA ILE A 9 -20.68 20.53 -2.19
C ILE A 9 -21.38 19.19 -2.43
N ASP A 10 -20.64 18.08 -2.34
CA ASP A 10 -21.15 16.74 -2.59
C ASP A 10 -22.21 16.35 -1.57
N ALA A 11 -21.96 16.61 -0.29
CA ALA A 11 -22.95 16.41 0.76
C ALA A 11 -24.21 17.28 0.57
N SER A 12 -24.04 18.50 0.04
CA SER A 12 -25.18 19.38 -0.27
C SER A 12 -26.01 18.86 -1.42
N MET A 13 -25.38 18.26 -2.45
CA MET A 13 -26.08 17.66 -3.59
C MET A 13 -26.87 16.42 -3.15
N VAL A 14 -26.23 15.51 -2.41
CA VAL A 14 -26.89 14.30 -1.90
C VAL A 14 -28.07 14.65 -0.98
N LYS A 15 -27.93 15.63 -0.08
CA LYS A 15 -29.05 16.10 0.76
C LYS A 15 -30.25 16.59 -0.06
N ASN A 16 -30.00 17.27 -1.17
CA ASN A 16 -31.07 17.77 -2.03
C ASN A 16 -31.77 16.62 -2.77
N GLU A 17 -31.04 15.63 -3.24
CA GLU A 17 -31.59 14.44 -3.91
C GLU A 17 -32.39 13.55 -2.95
N VAL A 18 -31.85 13.26 -1.76
CA VAL A 18 -32.53 12.51 -0.71
C VAL A 18 -33.84 13.17 -0.29
N SER A 19 -33.87 14.50 -0.20
CA SER A 19 -35.09 15.23 0.13
C SER A 19 -36.18 15.13 -0.94
N LEU A 20 -35.81 14.88 -2.21
CA LEU A 20 -36.74 14.72 -3.33
C LEU A 20 -37.27 13.29 -3.45
N ASN A 21 -36.53 12.28 -3.04
CA ASN A 21 -36.84 10.87 -3.28
C ASN A 21 -37.62 10.18 -2.16
N HIS A 22 -37.97 10.86 -1.05
CA HIS A 22 -38.68 10.29 0.10
C HIS A 22 -38.05 9.01 0.67
N SER A 23 -36.73 8.82 0.50
CA SER A 23 -36.03 7.69 1.10
C SER A 23 -35.70 7.98 2.57
N GLU A 24 -35.69 6.94 3.42
CA GLU A 24 -35.29 7.06 4.83
C GLU A 24 -33.76 7.15 5.01
N GLU A 25 -33.03 7.51 3.96
CA GLU A 25 -31.61 7.68 3.98
C GLU A 25 -31.21 8.83 4.91
N LYS A 26 -30.10 8.66 5.63
CA LYS A 26 -29.56 9.66 6.52
C LYS A 26 -28.13 9.94 6.15
N LEU A 27 -27.87 11.19 5.73
CA LEU A 27 -26.53 11.69 5.47
C LEU A 27 -25.92 12.25 6.76
N VAL A 28 -24.69 11.83 7.08
CA VAL A 28 -23.86 12.36 8.15
C VAL A 28 -22.60 12.93 7.54
N GLU A 29 -22.38 14.22 7.75
CA GLU A 29 -21.14 14.91 7.36
C GLU A 29 -20.15 14.87 8.50
N MET A 30 -18.89 14.61 8.17
CA MET A 30 -17.78 14.67 9.11
C MET A 30 -16.80 15.73 8.57
N SER A 31 -16.71 16.86 9.26
CA SER A 31 -16.07 18.09 8.74
C SER A 31 -14.68 18.38 9.28
N ASN A 32 -14.09 17.49 10.08
CA ASN A 32 -12.85 17.80 10.81
C ASN A 32 -11.66 16.92 10.39
N GLY A 33 -11.23 17.00 9.14
CA GLY A 33 -9.99 16.37 8.70
C GLY A 33 -10.14 14.94 8.15
N CYS A 34 -9.02 14.25 7.97
CA CYS A 34 -8.98 12.92 7.38
C CYS A 34 -9.39 11.84 8.40
N ILE A 35 -10.09 10.82 7.94
CA ILE A 35 -10.59 9.69 8.76
C ILE A 35 -9.44 8.92 9.45
N CYS A 36 -8.23 8.98 8.92
CA CYS A 36 -7.12 8.15 9.37
C CYS A 36 -6.52 8.50 10.75
N CYS A 37 -6.55 9.75 11.21
CA CYS A 37 -5.85 10.13 12.44
C CYS A 37 -6.74 10.75 13.53
N THR A 38 -7.59 11.73 13.17
CA THR A 38 -8.36 12.53 14.15
C THR A 38 -9.80 12.05 14.28
N LEU A 39 -10.32 11.35 13.28
CA LEU A 39 -11.74 10.99 13.18
C LEU A 39 -12.05 9.56 13.58
N ARG A 40 -11.07 8.76 14.05
CA ARG A 40 -11.34 7.39 14.50
C ARG A 40 -12.39 7.36 15.61
N GLU A 41 -12.27 8.23 16.60
CA GLU A 41 -13.22 8.35 17.70
C GLU A 41 -14.58 8.86 17.22
N ASP A 42 -14.60 9.86 16.34
CA ASP A 42 -15.83 10.41 15.78
C ASP A 42 -16.55 9.38 14.90
N LEU A 43 -15.81 8.61 14.09
CA LEU A 43 -16.36 7.50 13.30
C LEU A 43 -16.96 6.44 14.20
N LEU A 44 -16.25 6.03 15.25
CA LEU A 44 -16.74 5.09 16.26
C LEU A 44 -18.06 5.58 16.89
N LEU A 45 -18.15 6.85 17.28
CA LEU A 45 -19.32 7.44 17.90
C LEU A 45 -20.51 7.51 16.94
N GLU A 46 -20.33 7.96 15.70
CA GLU A 46 -21.44 8.10 14.73
C GLU A 46 -21.92 6.74 14.23
N VAL A 47 -21.04 5.77 13.95
CA VAL A 47 -21.47 4.42 13.57
C VAL A 47 -22.24 3.75 14.71
N ASN A 48 -21.76 3.85 15.95
CA ASN A 48 -22.49 3.32 17.12
C ASN A 48 -23.87 3.96 17.29
N LYS A 49 -24.00 5.26 17.02
CA LYS A 49 -25.27 5.98 17.09
C LYS A 49 -26.23 5.52 16.01
N LEU A 50 -25.76 5.38 14.76
CA LEU A 50 -26.54 4.88 13.63
C LEU A 50 -26.99 3.43 13.87
N ALA A 51 -26.10 2.58 14.38
CA ALA A 51 -26.43 1.19 14.71
C ALA A 51 -27.49 1.09 15.81
N LYS A 52 -27.44 1.96 16.85
CA LYS A 52 -28.43 2.01 17.92
C LYS A 52 -29.81 2.47 17.45
N ASP A 53 -29.88 3.31 16.43
CA ASP A 53 -31.15 3.74 15.82
C ASP A 53 -31.90 2.54 15.16
N ASN A 54 -31.16 1.48 14.78
CA ASN A 54 -31.67 0.23 14.19
C ASN A 54 -32.66 0.45 13.03
N LYS A 55 -32.32 1.43 12.17
CA LYS A 55 -33.16 1.85 11.04
C LYS A 55 -32.54 1.52 9.69
N PHE A 56 -31.24 1.28 9.66
CA PHE A 56 -30.47 1.13 8.44
C PHE A 56 -29.88 -0.29 8.38
N ASP A 57 -29.97 -0.91 7.23
CA ASP A 57 -29.38 -2.22 6.95
C ASP A 57 -27.93 -2.07 6.46
N HIS A 58 -27.63 -0.97 5.79
CA HIS A 58 -26.31 -0.67 5.20
C HIS A 58 -25.83 0.73 5.57
N LEU A 59 -24.52 0.86 5.72
CA LEU A 59 -23.82 2.13 5.91
C LEU A 59 -22.73 2.24 4.83
N VAL A 60 -22.78 3.30 4.04
CA VAL A 60 -21.74 3.64 3.07
C VAL A 60 -20.89 4.78 3.63
N ILE A 61 -19.58 4.56 3.72
CA ILE A 61 -18.61 5.55 4.19
C ILE A 61 -17.80 6.00 2.98
N GLU A 62 -17.89 7.28 2.65
CA GLU A 62 -17.05 7.90 1.65
C GLU A 62 -15.91 8.65 2.34
N SER A 63 -14.69 8.27 2.01
CA SER A 63 -13.47 8.93 2.46
C SER A 63 -13.01 9.98 1.46
N THR A 64 -12.20 10.92 1.91
CA THR A 64 -11.52 11.87 0.99
C THR A 64 -10.58 11.12 0.05
N GLY A 65 -10.31 11.69 -1.13
CA GLY A 65 -9.38 11.11 -2.11
C GLY A 65 -7.96 10.87 -1.59
N ILE A 66 -7.58 11.51 -0.49
CA ILE A 66 -6.26 11.37 0.16
C ILE A 66 -6.29 10.46 1.41
N SER A 67 -7.36 9.72 1.62
CA SER A 67 -7.52 8.83 2.77
C SER A 67 -6.86 7.48 2.53
N GLU A 68 -6.12 7.00 3.53
CA GLU A 68 -5.60 5.64 3.54
C GLU A 68 -6.71 4.67 3.99
N PRO A 69 -6.92 3.56 3.26
CA PRO A 69 -8.01 2.63 3.58
C PRO A 69 -7.74 1.78 4.82
N LEU A 70 -6.49 1.45 5.11
CA LEU A 70 -6.11 0.56 6.21
C LEU A 70 -6.55 1.08 7.59
N PRO A 71 -6.31 2.34 7.99
CA PRO A 71 -6.75 2.86 9.29
C PRO A 71 -8.27 2.81 9.48
N VAL A 72 -9.04 2.98 8.40
CA VAL A 72 -10.50 2.85 8.44
C VAL A 72 -10.90 1.40 8.71
N ALA A 73 -10.32 0.45 7.98
CA ALA A 73 -10.57 -0.97 8.16
C ALA A 73 -10.18 -1.46 9.57
N GLU A 74 -9.05 -0.98 10.10
CA GLU A 74 -8.60 -1.28 11.46
C GLU A 74 -9.61 -0.83 12.52
N THR A 75 -10.27 0.33 12.32
CA THR A 75 -11.30 0.84 13.22
C THR A 75 -12.50 -0.11 13.34
N PHE A 76 -12.82 -0.84 12.26
CA PHE A 76 -13.88 -1.85 12.26
C PHE A 76 -13.41 -3.21 12.79
N THR A 77 -12.12 -3.50 12.77
CA THR A 77 -11.58 -4.84 13.07
C THR A 77 -11.07 -4.94 14.51
N PHE A 78 -10.40 -3.91 14.99
CA PHE A 78 -9.74 -3.95 16.30
C PHE A 78 -10.45 -3.08 17.34
N ALA A 79 -10.38 -3.53 18.60
CA ALA A 79 -10.84 -2.74 19.73
C ALA A 79 -9.88 -1.58 20.00
N ASP A 80 -10.43 -0.44 20.47
CA ASP A 80 -9.66 0.67 20.97
C ASP A 80 -9.02 0.36 22.34
N GLU A 81 -8.29 1.32 22.92
CA GLU A 81 -7.67 1.20 24.25
C GLU A 81 -8.68 0.91 25.39
N ASN A 82 -9.96 1.23 25.17
CA ASN A 82 -11.07 0.97 26.11
C ASN A 82 -11.77 -0.37 25.86
N GLY A 83 -11.33 -1.12 24.86
CA GLY A 83 -11.92 -2.40 24.47
C GLY A 83 -13.19 -2.26 23.61
N VAL A 84 -13.45 -1.08 23.01
CA VAL A 84 -14.61 -0.84 22.13
C VAL A 84 -14.21 -1.08 20.69
N SER A 85 -14.98 -1.92 19.99
CA SER A 85 -14.82 -2.20 18.56
C SER A 85 -16.13 -1.99 17.82
N LEU A 86 -16.05 -1.48 16.60
CA LEU A 86 -17.20 -1.38 15.70
C LEU A 86 -17.70 -2.75 15.24
N SER A 87 -16.87 -3.79 15.28
CA SER A 87 -17.26 -5.15 14.90
C SER A 87 -18.45 -5.71 15.71
N GLU A 88 -18.75 -5.13 16.89
CA GLU A 88 -19.91 -5.53 17.70
C GLU A 88 -21.25 -5.00 17.15
N VAL A 89 -21.21 -3.92 16.37
CA VAL A 89 -22.41 -3.20 15.91
C VAL A 89 -22.53 -3.10 14.39
N ALA A 90 -21.42 -3.20 13.68
CA ALA A 90 -21.35 -3.13 12.22
C ALA A 90 -20.23 -4.03 11.69
N ARG A 91 -20.47 -4.68 10.57
CA ARG A 91 -19.47 -5.49 9.86
C ARG A 91 -18.96 -4.71 8.65
N LEU A 92 -17.66 -4.58 8.51
CA LEU A 92 -17.07 -4.11 7.27
C LEU A 92 -17.30 -5.18 6.19
N ASP A 93 -17.96 -4.79 5.11
CA ASP A 93 -18.44 -5.70 4.07
C ASP A 93 -17.59 -5.67 2.82
N THR A 94 -17.24 -4.47 2.35
CA THR A 94 -16.55 -4.27 1.08
C THR A 94 -15.74 -2.99 1.12
N MET A 95 -14.50 -3.05 0.67
CA MET A 95 -13.65 -1.88 0.40
C MET A 95 -13.69 -1.59 -1.10
N VAL A 96 -14.22 -0.43 -1.48
CA VAL A 96 -14.35 -0.03 -2.88
C VAL A 96 -13.42 1.14 -3.20
N THR A 97 -12.65 0.99 -4.26
CA THR A 97 -11.80 2.07 -4.80
C THR A 97 -12.30 2.47 -6.17
N VAL A 98 -12.44 3.78 -6.41
CA VAL A 98 -12.81 4.32 -7.73
C VAL A 98 -11.57 4.87 -8.41
N VAL A 99 -11.29 4.36 -9.60
CA VAL A 99 -10.14 4.75 -10.43
C VAL A 99 -10.65 5.52 -11.64
N ASP A 100 -10.14 6.73 -11.85
CA ASP A 100 -10.46 7.57 -13.00
C ASP A 100 -9.65 7.13 -14.23
N ALA A 101 -10.29 6.53 -15.22
CA ALA A 101 -9.64 6.03 -16.44
C ALA A 101 -8.88 7.13 -17.21
N VAL A 102 -9.35 8.39 -17.14
CA VAL A 102 -8.76 9.52 -17.88
C VAL A 102 -7.49 10.03 -17.22
N ASN A 103 -7.49 10.14 -15.86
CA ASN A 103 -6.45 10.85 -15.15
C ASN A 103 -5.46 9.93 -14.41
N PHE A 104 -5.86 8.71 -14.05
CA PHE A 104 -5.09 7.84 -13.18
C PHE A 104 -3.62 7.69 -13.62
N LEU A 105 -3.36 7.32 -14.87
CA LEU A 105 -1.99 7.09 -15.35
C LEU A 105 -1.16 8.37 -15.32
N LYS A 106 -1.78 9.51 -15.59
CA LYS A 106 -1.12 10.82 -15.55
C LYS A 106 -0.77 11.22 -14.11
N ASP A 107 -1.73 11.13 -13.20
CA ASP A 107 -1.54 11.49 -11.79
C ASP A 107 -0.51 10.58 -11.13
N TYR A 108 -0.52 9.30 -11.53
CA TYR A 108 0.45 8.30 -11.10
C TYR A 108 1.88 8.61 -11.59
N GLU A 109 2.04 9.11 -12.82
CA GLU A 109 3.33 9.42 -13.44
C GLU A 109 3.91 10.78 -13.02
N ASP A 110 3.06 11.73 -12.64
CA ASP A 110 3.43 13.13 -12.36
C ASP A 110 4.33 13.31 -11.13
N ALA A 111 4.56 12.27 -10.33
CA ALA A 111 5.47 12.26 -9.17
C ALA A 111 5.30 13.48 -8.25
N LYS A 112 4.07 13.88 -7.97
CA LYS A 112 3.75 15.03 -7.12
C LYS A 112 3.64 14.61 -5.66
N TYR A 113 4.14 15.45 -4.76
CA TYR A 113 3.85 15.33 -3.33
C TYR A 113 2.49 15.96 -3.01
N LEU A 114 1.79 15.43 -2.01
CA LEU A 114 0.51 15.99 -1.56
C LEU A 114 0.65 17.44 -1.09
N GLN A 115 1.80 17.81 -0.54
CA GLN A 115 2.10 19.20 -0.18
C GLN A 115 2.06 20.13 -1.39
N ASP A 116 2.55 19.70 -2.54
CA ASP A 116 2.59 20.50 -3.77
C ASP A 116 1.21 20.67 -4.41
N THR A 117 0.30 19.72 -4.17
CA THR A 117 -1.10 19.78 -4.66
C THR A 117 -2.03 20.52 -3.70
N GLY A 118 -1.57 20.84 -2.48
CA GLY A 118 -2.38 21.46 -1.44
C GLY A 118 -3.32 20.48 -0.73
N GLU A 119 -3.12 19.19 -0.91
CA GLU A 119 -3.95 18.09 -0.37
C GLU A 119 -3.30 17.39 0.83
N SER A 120 -2.18 17.92 1.35
CA SER A 120 -1.47 17.32 2.48
C SER A 120 -2.26 17.42 3.80
N LEU A 121 -2.05 16.44 4.68
CA LEU A 121 -2.64 16.41 6.03
C LEU A 121 -1.92 17.31 7.03
N GLY A 122 -0.77 17.86 6.67
CA GLY A 122 0.05 18.75 7.51
C GLY A 122 1.43 19.01 6.89
N GLU A 123 2.23 19.82 7.60
CA GLU A 123 3.57 20.20 7.13
C GLU A 123 4.56 19.02 7.07
N ASP A 124 4.29 17.95 7.81
CA ASP A 124 5.12 16.74 7.88
C ASP A 124 4.63 15.61 6.94
N ASP A 125 3.61 15.86 6.10
CA ASP A 125 3.08 14.87 5.16
C ASP A 125 3.96 14.73 3.92
N GLU A 126 4.82 13.72 3.90
CA GLU A 126 5.75 13.42 2.80
C GLU A 126 5.17 12.48 1.74
N ARG A 127 3.88 12.09 1.84
CA ARG A 127 3.27 11.16 0.88
C ARG A 127 3.13 11.78 -0.49
N SER A 128 3.26 10.94 -1.52
CA SER A 128 2.95 11.33 -2.90
C SER A 128 1.54 10.90 -3.29
N VAL A 129 1.00 11.54 -4.31
CA VAL A 129 -0.28 11.12 -4.92
C VAL A 129 -0.19 9.66 -5.37
N ALA A 130 0.92 9.25 -5.97
CA ALA A 130 1.13 7.88 -6.44
C ALA A 130 1.11 6.85 -5.28
N ASP A 131 1.71 7.16 -4.12
CA ASP A 131 1.66 6.28 -2.94
C ASP A 131 0.22 6.02 -2.50
N LEU A 132 -0.58 7.09 -2.38
CA LEU A 132 -1.98 6.99 -1.97
C LEU A 132 -2.81 6.19 -2.97
N LEU A 133 -2.66 6.49 -4.27
CA LEU A 133 -3.38 5.76 -5.31
C LEU A 133 -3.07 4.26 -5.26
N VAL A 134 -1.81 3.90 -5.02
CA VAL A 134 -1.42 2.50 -4.89
C VAL A 134 -1.97 1.88 -3.62
N ASP A 135 -1.86 2.54 -2.48
CA ASP A 135 -2.38 2.00 -1.21
C ASP A 135 -3.90 1.77 -1.29
N GLN A 136 -4.65 2.69 -1.93
CA GLN A 136 -6.08 2.53 -2.16
C GLN A 136 -6.41 1.36 -3.08
N ILE A 137 -5.57 1.09 -4.09
CA ILE A 137 -5.74 -0.04 -5.01
C ILE A 137 -5.36 -1.34 -4.31
N GLU A 138 -4.20 -1.38 -3.66
CA GLU A 138 -3.67 -2.58 -3.00
C GLU A 138 -4.63 -3.12 -1.91
N PHE A 139 -5.45 -2.25 -1.30
CA PHE A 139 -6.35 -2.60 -0.20
C PHE A 139 -7.82 -2.77 -0.62
N ALA A 140 -8.16 -2.62 -1.89
CA ALA A 140 -9.53 -2.72 -2.39
C ALA A 140 -10.01 -4.16 -2.54
N ASP A 141 -11.28 -4.42 -2.23
CA ASP A 141 -11.99 -5.65 -2.62
C ASP A 141 -12.60 -5.50 -4.01
N VAL A 142 -13.07 -4.28 -4.33
CA VAL A 142 -13.65 -3.93 -5.63
C VAL A 142 -13.01 -2.66 -6.15
N ILE A 143 -12.59 -2.66 -7.40
CA ILE A 143 -12.06 -1.50 -8.10
C ILE A 143 -13.03 -1.15 -9.22
N LEU A 144 -13.57 0.06 -9.17
CA LEU A 144 -14.44 0.61 -10.21
C LEU A 144 -13.61 1.50 -11.13
N ILE A 145 -13.41 1.11 -12.38
CA ILE A 145 -12.78 1.97 -13.39
C ILE A 145 -13.84 2.89 -13.95
N SER A 146 -13.85 4.15 -13.53
CA SER A 146 -14.82 5.15 -13.94
C SER A 146 -14.43 5.87 -15.23
N LYS A 147 -15.39 6.57 -15.85
CA LYS A 147 -15.19 7.38 -17.08
C LYS A 147 -14.67 6.56 -18.26
N THR A 148 -15.08 5.30 -18.35
CA THR A 148 -14.65 4.41 -19.45
C THR A 148 -15.17 4.84 -20.81
N ASP A 149 -16.21 5.66 -20.83
CA ASP A 149 -16.77 6.30 -22.02
C ASP A 149 -15.90 7.45 -22.59
N LEU A 150 -14.89 7.89 -21.86
CA LEU A 150 -14.01 9.02 -22.24
C LEU A 150 -12.62 8.57 -22.70
N VAL A 151 -12.35 7.27 -22.75
CA VAL A 151 -11.05 6.70 -23.13
C VAL A 151 -11.24 5.57 -24.16
N GLU A 152 -10.16 5.21 -24.85
CA GLU A 152 -10.20 4.10 -25.81
C GLU A 152 -10.14 2.75 -25.08
N GLU A 153 -10.65 1.69 -25.71
CA GLU A 153 -10.70 0.34 -25.16
C GLU A 153 -9.29 -0.20 -24.81
N GLU A 154 -8.28 0.23 -25.57
CA GLU A 154 -6.88 -0.13 -25.32
C GLU A 154 -6.36 0.46 -24.00
N ASP A 155 -6.75 1.70 -23.68
CA ASP A 155 -6.39 2.35 -22.40
C ASP A 155 -7.04 1.64 -21.21
N ILE A 156 -8.31 1.24 -21.34
CA ILE A 156 -9.04 0.47 -20.31
C ILE A 156 -8.34 -0.87 -20.07
N THR A 157 -7.98 -1.55 -21.14
CA THR A 157 -7.32 -2.87 -21.04
C THR A 157 -5.93 -2.74 -20.42
N ARG A 158 -5.16 -1.72 -20.82
CA ARG A 158 -3.86 -1.41 -20.21
C ARG A 158 -3.99 -1.09 -18.71
N LEU A 159 -4.96 -0.23 -18.35
CA LEU A 159 -5.22 0.14 -16.96
C LEU A 159 -5.63 -1.08 -16.13
N ASN A 160 -6.53 -1.92 -16.65
CA ASN A 160 -6.94 -3.16 -15.99
C ASN A 160 -5.76 -4.10 -15.75
N ALA A 161 -4.80 -4.23 -16.68
CA ALA A 161 -3.61 -5.02 -16.50
C ALA A 161 -2.70 -4.46 -15.39
N ILE A 162 -2.55 -3.13 -15.29
CA ILE A 162 -1.81 -2.48 -14.20
C ILE A 162 -2.48 -2.77 -12.85
N LEU A 163 -3.79 -2.54 -12.76
CA LEU A 163 -4.56 -2.74 -11.53
C LEU A 163 -4.51 -4.19 -11.04
N LYS A 164 -4.59 -5.16 -11.95
CA LYS A 164 -4.45 -6.59 -11.63
C LYS A 164 -3.09 -6.96 -11.06
N ASN A 165 -2.02 -6.29 -11.50
CA ASN A 165 -0.69 -6.50 -10.93
C ASN A 165 -0.52 -5.84 -9.57
N LEU A 166 -1.15 -4.69 -9.34
CA LEU A 166 -1.13 -4.02 -8.04
C LEU A 166 -1.99 -4.77 -7.01
N ASN A 167 -3.15 -5.27 -7.43
CA ASN A 167 -4.05 -6.04 -6.57
C ASN A 167 -4.63 -7.25 -7.32
N THR A 168 -4.14 -8.43 -6.98
CA THR A 168 -4.50 -9.68 -7.64
C THR A 168 -5.83 -10.28 -7.16
N HIS A 169 -6.44 -9.73 -6.11
CA HIS A 169 -7.67 -10.24 -5.50
C HIS A 169 -8.91 -9.43 -5.83
N ALA A 170 -8.74 -8.12 -6.08
CA ALA A 170 -9.86 -7.23 -6.32
C ALA A 170 -10.66 -7.63 -7.55
N ARG A 171 -11.98 -7.47 -7.47
CA ARG A 171 -12.85 -7.46 -8.64
C ARG A 171 -12.69 -6.11 -9.33
N ILE A 172 -12.40 -6.10 -10.62
CA ILE A 172 -12.23 -4.87 -11.40
C ILE A 172 -13.40 -4.75 -12.36
N LEU A 173 -14.14 -3.65 -12.24
CA LEU A 173 -15.37 -3.40 -13.00
C LEU A 173 -15.26 -2.06 -13.74
N PRO A 174 -15.33 -2.05 -15.08
CA PRO A 174 -15.45 -0.82 -15.85
C PRO A 174 -16.86 -0.26 -15.70
N ILE A 175 -16.97 1.04 -15.40
CA ILE A 175 -18.25 1.73 -15.23
C ILE A 175 -18.29 3.06 -15.98
N THR A 176 -19.50 3.49 -16.32
CA THR A 176 -19.78 4.78 -16.96
C THR A 176 -20.79 5.55 -16.13
N MET A 177 -20.55 6.85 -15.92
CA MET A 177 -21.48 7.75 -15.19
C MET A 177 -21.87 7.26 -13.78
N GLY A 178 -21.02 6.44 -13.14
CA GLY A 178 -21.30 5.88 -11.82
C GLY A 178 -22.31 4.72 -11.81
N GLU A 179 -22.73 4.22 -12.96
CA GLU A 179 -23.66 3.09 -13.05
C GLU A 179 -22.94 1.79 -12.69
N VAL A 180 -23.34 1.18 -11.57
CA VAL A 180 -22.85 -0.11 -11.07
C VAL A 180 -24.03 -0.88 -10.47
N GLU A 181 -24.04 -2.20 -10.63
CA GLU A 181 -25.02 -3.04 -9.94
C GLU A 181 -24.76 -3.01 -8.42
N ILE A 182 -25.80 -2.80 -7.63
CA ILE A 182 -25.67 -2.63 -6.17
C ILE A 182 -25.02 -3.85 -5.52
N GLU A 183 -25.33 -5.04 -6.01
CA GLU A 183 -24.82 -6.32 -5.53
C GLU A 183 -23.31 -6.50 -5.77
N ASP A 184 -22.70 -5.69 -6.62
CA ASP A 184 -21.26 -5.70 -6.85
C ASP A 184 -20.49 -4.89 -5.80
N VAL A 185 -21.15 -4.00 -5.06
CA VAL A 185 -20.53 -3.08 -4.11
C VAL A 185 -21.12 -3.13 -2.70
N LEU A 186 -22.32 -3.68 -2.52
CA LEU A 186 -23.00 -3.81 -1.23
C LEU A 186 -23.38 -5.27 -0.95
N ASP A 187 -23.26 -5.68 0.31
CA ASP A 187 -23.53 -7.04 0.80
C ASP A 187 -22.77 -8.13 0.05
N THR A 188 -21.57 -7.79 -0.39
CA THR A 188 -20.71 -8.70 -1.15
C THR A 188 -20.06 -9.75 -0.28
N GLY A 189 -19.84 -9.46 1.01
CA GLY A 189 -19.11 -10.30 1.96
C GLY A 189 -17.65 -10.52 1.56
N LEU A 190 -17.07 -9.64 0.73
CA LEU A 190 -15.71 -9.81 0.21
C LEU A 190 -14.64 -9.45 1.22
N PHE A 191 -14.92 -8.46 2.09
CA PHE A 191 -13.92 -7.99 3.01
C PHE A 191 -13.48 -9.07 4.00
N ASP A 192 -12.18 -9.30 4.03
CA ASP A 192 -11.49 -10.15 4.99
C ASP A 192 -10.18 -9.46 5.32
N PHE A 193 -9.98 -9.08 6.59
CA PHE A 193 -8.82 -8.28 7.00
C PHE A 193 -7.49 -8.97 6.70
N GLU A 194 -7.40 -10.28 6.92
CA GLU A 194 -6.18 -11.04 6.62
C GLU A 194 -5.90 -11.11 5.11
N LYS A 195 -6.95 -11.31 4.30
CA LYS A 195 -6.82 -11.26 2.84
C LYS A 195 -6.46 -9.86 2.35
N ALA A 196 -7.04 -8.81 2.92
CA ALA A 196 -6.74 -7.43 2.54
C ALA A 196 -5.27 -7.09 2.83
N ARG A 197 -4.70 -7.53 3.95
CA ARG A 197 -3.27 -7.39 4.25
C ARG A 197 -2.37 -8.19 3.30
N GLU A 198 -2.88 -9.23 2.69
CA GLU A 198 -2.17 -10.10 1.75
C GLU A 198 -2.44 -9.78 0.27
N ALA A 199 -3.40 -8.89 -0.01
CA ALA A 199 -3.84 -8.55 -1.35
C ALA A 199 -2.79 -7.85 -2.24
N PRO A 200 -1.86 -7.03 -1.73
CA PRO A 200 -0.88 -6.38 -2.57
C PRO A 200 -0.11 -7.38 -3.43
N GLY A 201 -0.08 -7.13 -4.74
CA GLY A 201 0.58 -8.02 -5.72
C GLY A 201 2.04 -8.29 -5.39
N TRP A 202 2.75 -7.31 -4.80
CA TRP A 202 4.15 -7.48 -4.39
C TRP A 202 4.35 -8.54 -3.28
N LEU A 203 3.37 -8.75 -2.39
CA LEU A 203 3.44 -9.80 -1.38
C LEU A 203 3.36 -11.20 -1.98
N LYS A 204 2.56 -11.38 -3.04
CA LYS A 204 2.49 -12.68 -3.75
C LYS A 204 3.79 -13.01 -4.44
N GLU A 205 4.38 -12.05 -5.12
CA GLU A 205 5.69 -12.22 -5.75
C GLU A 205 6.75 -12.60 -4.71
N MET A 206 6.76 -11.96 -3.54
CA MET A 206 7.67 -12.32 -2.44
C MET A 206 7.52 -13.78 -1.99
N ARG A 207 6.30 -14.31 -2.02
CA ARG A 207 6.01 -15.70 -1.63
C ARG A 207 6.29 -16.72 -2.72
N GLY A 208 6.66 -16.27 -3.93
CA GLY A 208 6.94 -17.12 -5.08
C GLY A 208 5.69 -17.61 -5.82
N ASP A 209 4.53 -17.04 -5.54
CA ASP A 209 3.26 -17.33 -6.22
C ASP A 209 3.14 -16.49 -7.50
N HIS A 210 4.08 -16.68 -8.42
CA HIS A 210 4.08 -15.98 -9.71
C HIS A 210 2.90 -16.43 -10.58
N THR A 211 2.08 -15.48 -11.00
CA THR A 211 0.99 -15.73 -11.95
C THR A 211 1.41 -15.24 -13.34
N PRO A 212 1.70 -16.13 -14.29
CA PRO A 212 2.23 -15.76 -15.62
C PRO A 212 1.24 -15.01 -16.53
N GLU A 213 0.02 -14.71 -16.07
CA GLU A 213 -1.09 -14.27 -16.91
C GLU A 213 -1.02 -12.82 -17.41
N THR A 214 0.01 -12.05 -17.06
CA THR A 214 0.02 -10.60 -17.27
C THR A 214 1.13 -10.05 -18.17
N GLU A 215 1.68 -10.84 -19.07
CA GLU A 215 2.51 -10.31 -20.16
C GLU A 215 1.72 -9.44 -21.17
N GLU A 216 0.40 -9.29 -20.96
CA GLU A 216 -0.40 -8.34 -21.71
C GLU A 216 0.12 -6.92 -21.46
N TYR A 217 0.41 -6.21 -22.50
CA TYR A 217 0.97 -4.84 -22.50
C TYR A 217 2.40 -4.72 -21.95
N GLY A 218 3.16 -5.82 -21.84
CA GLY A 218 4.54 -5.81 -21.34
C GLY A 218 4.65 -5.53 -19.85
N ILE A 219 3.57 -5.71 -19.07
CA ILE A 219 3.60 -5.58 -17.62
C ILE A 219 4.06 -6.90 -17.03
N SER A 220 5.08 -6.83 -16.19
CA SER A 220 5.67 -7.99 -15.50
C SER A 220 6.03 -7.65 -14.07
N SER A 221 6.14 -8.68 -13.26
CA SER A 221 6.61 -8.60 -11.88
C SER A 221 7.66 -9.67 -11.61
N PHE A 222 8.57 -9.39 -10.69
CA PHE A 222 9.53 -10.37 -10.18
C PHE A 222 10.00 -10.00 -8.77
N SER A 223 10.44 -11.02 -8.03
CA SER A 223 11.08 -10.85 -6.73
C SER A 223 12.59 -11.06 -6.82
N TYR A 224 13.33 -10.30 -6.02
CA TYR A 224 14.77 -10.47 -5.84
C TYR A 224 15.06 -10.80 -4.39
N VAL A 225 15.68 -11.96 -4.17
CA VAL A 225 16.06 -12.44 -2.82
C VAL A 225 17.53 -12.78 -2.80
N ALA A 226 18.29 -12.22 -1.85
CA ALA A 226 19.69 -12.54 -1.66
C ALA A 226 20.06 -12.57 -0.17
N ARG A 227 21.08 -13.36 0.18
CA ARG A 227 21.54 -13.56 1.56
C ARG A 227 22.91 -12.93 1.83
N ARG A 228 23.24 -11.89 1.09
CA ARG A 228 24.43 -11.04 1.31
C ARG A 228 24.01 -9.60 1.39
N PRO A 229 24.65 -8.76 2.21
CA PRO A 229 24.33 -7.34 2.28
C PRO A 229 24.71 -6.63 0.98
N PHE A 230 24.06 -5.52 0.70
CA PHE A 230 24.46 -4.61 -0.35
C PHE A 230 25.63 -3.72 0.09
N LEU A 231 26.51 -3.39 -0.85
CA LEU A 231 27.42 -2.26 -0.77
C LEU A 231 26.61 -0.97 -0.85
N PRO A 232 26.62 -0.12 0.18
CA PRO A 232 25.69 1.01 0.28
C PRO A 232 25.74 1.96 -0.90
N GLU A 233 26.97 2.34 -1.34
CA GLU A 233 27.15 3.25 -2.49
C GLU A 233 26.60 2.67 -3.79
N LYS A 234 26.82 1.37 -4.05
CA LYS A 234 26.31 0.73 -5.26
C LYS A 234 24.78 0.62 -5.28
N PHE A 235 24.20 0.24 -4.14
CA PHE A 235 22.76 0.14 -4.03
C PHE A 235 22.09 1.53 -4.10
N PHE A 236 22.71 2.56 -3.49
CA PHE A 236 22.25 3.93 -3.62
C PHE A 236 22.23 4.38 -5.08
N ASN A 237 23.26 4.10 -5.85
CA ASN A 237 23.29 4.41 -7.28
C ASN A 237 22.25 3.61 -8.07
N PHE A 238 22.03 2.32 -7.72
CA PHE A 238 21.00 1.50 -8.35
C PHE A 238 19.60 2.10 -8.16
N VAL A 239 19.23 2.48 -6.94
CA VAL A 239 17.88 3.00 -6.66
C VAL A 239 17.59 4.35 -7.33
N HIS A 240 18.63 5.12 -7.69
CA HIS A 240 18.50 6.39 -8.41
C HIS A 240 18.58 6.27 -9.94
N ASP A 241 18.79 5.05 -10.47
CA ASP A 241 18.97 4.82 -11.92
C ASP A 241 18.14 3.63 -12.43
N THR A 242 17.00 3.37 -11.80
CA THR A 242 16.13 2.23 -12.14
C THR A 242 15.43 2.39 -13.49
N GLN A 243 15.23 3.63 -13.97
CA GLN A 243 14.57 3.93 -15.24
C GLN A 243 15.26 3.33 -16.46
N LYS A 244 16.53 2.98 -16.39
CA LYS A 244 17.26 2.34 -17.48
C LYS A 244 16.82 0.90 -17.76
N PHE A 245 16.13 0.27 -16.83
CA PHE A 245 15.67 -1.11 -16.94
C PHE A 245 14.20 -1.24 -17.40
N GLY A 246 13.54 -0.14 -17.74
CA GLY A 246 12.11 -0.09 -18.10
C GLY A 246 11.34 0.86 -17.19
N LYS A 247 10.03 0.82 -17.27
CA LYS A 247 9.17 1.70 -16.49
C LYS A 247 8.67 0.98 -15.24
N LEU A 248 9.24 1.32 -14.07
CA LEU A 248 8.73 0.83 -12.81
C LEU A 248 7.33 1.42 -12.51
N ILE A 249 6.41 0.55 -12.15
CA ILE A 249 5.09 0.89 -11.63
C ILE A 249 5.15 0.87 -10.10
N ARG A 250 5.59 -0.24 -9.51
CA ARG A 250 5.70 -0.42 -8.07
C ARG A 250 6.97 -1.19 -7.73
N SER A 251 7.65 -0.78 -6.67
CA SER A 251 8.70 -1.58 -6.08
C SER A 251 8.62 -1.45 -4.56
N LYS A 252 8.76 -2.55 -3.85
CA LYS A 252 8.68 -2.58 -2.38
C LYS A 252 9.52 -3.72 -1.82
N GLY A 253 9.88 -3.61 -0.56
CA GLY A 253 10.54 -4.68 0.16
C GLY A 253 11.54 -4.22 1.20
N TYR A 254 12.38 -5.16 1.60
CA TYR A 254 13.40 -4.94 2.63
C TYR A 254 14.79 -5.11 2.05
N PHE A 255 15.71 -4.28 2.49
CA PHE A 255 17.10 -4.37 2.11
C PHE A 255 18.04 -4.38 3.32
N TRP A 256 19.20 -4.97 3.15
CA TRP A 256 20.24 -5.09 4.15
C TRP A 256 21.53 -4.48 3.64
N LEU A 257 22.06 -3.46 4.34
CA LEU A 257 23.30 -2.78 4.00
C LEU A 257 24.50 -3.32 4.81
N GLY A 258 25.64 -3.44 4.17
CA GLY A 258 26.89 -3.81 4.82
C GLY A 258 27.36 -2.83 5.90
N SER A 259 27.01 -1.55 5.79
CA SER A 259 27.29 -0.51 6.78
C SER A 259 26.35 -0.54 8.00
N ARG A 260 25.20 -1.23 7.91
CA ARG A 260 24.12 -1.24 8.91
C ARG A 260 23.67 -2.66 9.22
N LEU A 261 24.60 -3.48 9.70
CA LEU A 261 24.46 -4.93 9.81
C LEU A 261 23.24 -5.42 10.59
N GLU A 262 22.89 -4.72 11.67
CA GLU A 262 21.80 -5.14 12.56
C GLU A 262 20.42 -4.72 12.08
N TYR A 263 20.35 -3.83 11.10
CA TYR A 263 19.13 -3.12 10.72
C TYR A 263 18.64 -3.52 9.33
N ALA A 264 17.34 -3.64 9.21
CA ALA A 264 16.64 -3.74 7.94
C ALA A 264 16.24 -2.35 7.44
N GLY A 265 16.54 -2.07 6.19
CA GLY A 265 16.00 -0.92 5.48
C GLY A 265 14.70 -1.30 4.78
N GLN A 266 13.78 -0.37 4.69
CA GLN A 266 12.56 -0.47 3.89
C GLN A 266 12.75 0.31 2.60
N TRP A 267 12.34 -0.29 1.50
CA TRP A 267 12.25 0.31 0.18
C TRP A 267 10.78 0.38 -0.26
N SER A 268 10.36 1.51 -0.78
CA SER A 268 9.05 1.70 -1.40
C SER A 268 9.17 2.68 -2.55
N GLN A 269 8.68 2.31 -3.71
CA GLN A 269 8.62 3.17 -4.89
C GLN A 269 7.24 3.03 -5.53
N ALA A 270 6.60 4.16 -5.83
CA ALA A 270 5.38 4.27 -6.58
C ALA A 270 5.47 5.47 -7.54
N GLY A 271 5.06 5.28 -8.78
CA GLY A 271 5.24 6.29 -9.81
C GLY A 271 6.71 6.73 -9.96
N GLY A 272 6.97 8.02 -9.96
CA GLY A 272 8.31 8.59 -10.06
C GLY A 272 9.05 8.79 -8.74
N ILE A 273 8.45 8.44 -7.60
CA ILE A 273 9.00 8.71 -6.27
C ILE A 273 9.43 7.42 -5.60
N ALA A 274 10.62 7.45 -5.02
CA ALA A 274 11.19 6.35 -4.25
C ALA A 274 11.50 6.80 -2.84
N ARG A 275 11.18 5.95 -1.86
CA ARG A 275 11.45 6.17 -0.45
C ARG A 275 12.23 5.01 0.12
N TYR A 276 13.10 5.31 1.05
CA TYR A 276 13.85 4.32 1.81
C TYR A 276 14.03 4.81 3.24
N GLY A 277 13.96 3.91 4.19
CA GLY A 277 14.03 4.25 5.60
C GLY A 277 14.33 3.05 6.48
N PHE A 278 14.21 3.26 7.77
CA PHE A 278 14.36 2.23 8.79
C PHE A 278 13.10 1.34 8.84
N ALA A 279 13.28 0.03 8.74
CA ALA A 279 12.20 -0.95 8.86
C ALA A 279 12.18 -1.65 10.23
N GLY A 280 13.33 -1.74 10.90
CA GLY A 280 13.46 -2.46 12.15
C GLY A 280 14.83 -3.12 12.30
N MET A 281 14.96 -3.97 13.32
CA MET A 281 16.14 -4.82 13.51
C MET A 281 15.84 -6.24 13.01
N PHE A 282 16.85 -6.86 12.40
CA PHE A 282 16.77 -8.30 12.11
C PHE A 282 16.76 -9.11 13.41
N TRP A 283 15.94 -10.14 13.48
CA TRP A 283 15.84 -11.01 14.65
C TRP A 283 17.15 -11.70 15.00
N ARG A 284 18.06 -11.86 14.04
CA ARG A 284 19.42 -12.34 14.26
C ARG A 284 20.19 -11.45 15.23
N SER A 285 19.95 -10.14 15.20
CA SER A 285 20.60 -9.15 16.06
C SER A 285 19.86 -8.93 17.38
N VAL A 286 18.61 -9.37 17.50
CA VAL A 286 17.82 -9.24 18.73
C VAL A 286 18.15 -10.38 19.69
N PRO A 287 18.47 -10.10 20.98
CA PRO A 287 18.68 -11.14 21.97
C PRO A 287 17.47 -12.06 22.10
N LYS A 288 17.68 -13.38 22.17
CA LYS A 288 16.58 -14.37 22.22
C LYS A 288 15.58 -14.16 23.37
N LYS A 289 16.00 -13.53 24.47
CA LYS A 289 15.13 -13.18 25.60
C LYS A 289 14.05 -12.14 25.24
N ASP A 290 14.32 -11.35 24.19
CA ASP A 290 13.45 -10.26 23.72
C ASP A 290 12.64 -10.68 22.48
N TRP A 291 12.70 -11.96 22.09
CA TRP A 291 11.91 -12.53 21.01
C TRP A 291 10.45 -12.66 21.43
N PRO A 292 9.51 -12.62 20.46
CA PRO A 292 8.09 -12.85 20.74
C PRO A 292 7.86 -14.23 21.34
N THR A 293 6.83 -14.35 22.16
CA THR A 293 6.48 -15.61 22.85
C THR A 293 5.32 -16.35 22.19
N ASP A 294 4.61 -15.71 21.30
CA ASP A 294 3.51 -16.30 20.53
C ASP A 294 4.05 -17.23 19.42
N GLU A 295 3.31 -18.30 19.16
CA GLU A 295 3.73 -19.35 18.22
C GLU A 295 3.77 -18.87 16.77
N GLU A 296 2.90 -17.93 16.40
CA GLU A 296 2.77 -17.44 15.04
C GLU A 296 3.97 -16.58 14.64
N SER A 297 4.31 -15.58 15.46
CA SER A 297 5.50 -14.75 15.27
C SER A 297 6.79 -15.59 15.26
N LEU A 298 6.91 -16.56 16.17
CA LEU A 298 8.06 -17.46 16.21
C LEU A 298 8.14 -18.37 14.95
N LYS A 299 7.01 -18.76 14.40
CA LYS A 299 6.95 -19.55 13.16
C LYS A 299 7.47 -18.70 11.99
N THR A 300 6.98 -17.48 11.83
CA THR A 300 7.41 -16.55 10.79
C THR A 300 8.92 -16.27 10.84
N ILE A 301 9.46 -16.04 12.04
CA ILE A 301 10.91 -15.86 12.20
C ILE A 301 11.68 -17.10 11.74
N LYS A 302 11.23 -18.31 12.12
CA LYS A 302 11.90 -19.57 11.76
C LYS A 302 11.82 -19.90 10.28
N GLU A 303 10.72 -19.60 9.62
CA GLU A 303 10.54 -19.81 8.17
C GLU A 303 11.53 -18.99 7.36
N ASN A 304 11.88 -17.80 7.83
CA ASN A 304 12.85 -16.92 7.19
C ASN A 304 14.30 -17.15 7.63
N TRP A 305 14.54 -18.10 8.54
CA TRP A 305 15.86 -18.30 9.17
C TRP A 305 16.78 -19.21 8.37
N VAL A 306 17.92 -18.68 7.90
CA VAL A 306 18.98 -19.43 7.20
C VAL A 306 20.35 -19.10 7.81
N GLU A 307 21.04 -20.12 8.35
CA GLU A 307 22.39 -19.92 8.87
C GLU A 307 23.39 -19.54 7.76
N PRO A 308 24.42 -18.71 8.03
CA PRO A 308 24.79 -18.14 9.34
C PRO A 308 24.09 -16.80 9.66
N PHE A 309 23.31 -16.22 8.76
CA PHE A 309 22.81 -14.85 8.86
C PHE A 309 21.39 -14.75 9.44
N GLY A 310 20.77 -15.88 9.81
CA GLY A 310 19.42 -15.89 10.35
C GLY A 310 18.38 -15.35 9.34
N ASP A 311 17.61 -14.37 9.73
CA ASP A 311 16.59 -13.72 8.91
C ASP A 311 17.10 -12.56 8.05
N MET A 312 18.39 -12.21 8.16
CA MET A 312 19.02 -11.16 7.35
C MET A 312 19.00 -11.52 5.86
N ARG A 313 18.43 -10.63 5.04
CA ARG A 313 18.28 -10.83 3.60
C ARG A 313 17.96 -9.55 2.85
N GLN A 314 18.17 -9.60 1.56
CA GLN A 314 17.49 -8.75 0.58
C GLN A 314 16.18 -9.41 0.20
N GLU A 315 15.11 -8.65 0.13
CA GLU A 315 13.81 -9.13 -0.31
C GLU A 315 13.06 -7.96 -0.96
N LEU A 316 13.18 -7.84 -2.28
CA LEU A 316 12.66 -6.74 -3.07
C LEU A 316 11.74 -7.27 -4.16
N VAL A 317 10.64 -6.58 -4.40
CA VAL A 317 9.72 -6.88 -5.50
C VAL A 317 9.64 -5.68 -6.42
N PHE A 318 9.57 -5.99 -7.72
CA PHE A 318 9.46 -5.03 -8.79
C PHE A 318 8.29 -5.38 -9.69
N ILE A 319 7.42 -4.41 -9.95
CA ILE A 319 6.30 -4.47 -10.89
C ILE A 319 6.51 -3.34 -11.88
N GLY A 320 6.45 -3.62 -13.17
CA GLY A 320 6.63 -2.57 -14.16
C GLY A 320 6.32 -2.97 -15.59
N GLN A 321 6.50 -2.04 -16.51
CA GLN A 321 6.23 -2.22 -17.92
C GLN A 321 7.54 -2.29 -18.70
N ASN A 322 7.68 -3.34 -19.54
CA ASN A 322 8.85 -3.60 -20.36
C ASN A 322 10.16 -3.65 -19.53
N LEU A 323 10.10 -4.30 -18.36
CA LEU A 323 11.27 -4.45 -17.50
C LEU A 323 12.29 -5.41 -18.12
N ASP A 324 13.55 -4.97 -18.17
CA ASP A 324 14.69 -5.86 -18.41
C ASP A 324 15.08 -6.55 -17.09
N GLN A 325 14.35 -7.61 -16.77
CA GLN A 325 14.49 -8.36 -15.52
C GLN A 325 15.91 -8.92 -15.36
N GLU A 326 16.49 -9.46 -16.42
CA GLU A 326 17.84 -10.06 -16.36
C GLU A 326 18.89 -9.00 -16.04
N ALA A 327 18.85 -7.86 -16.72
CA ALA A 327 19.76 -6.76 -16.45
C ALA A 327 19.58 -6.17 -15.06
N MET A 328 18.35 -6.12 -14.56
CA MET A 328 18.02 -5.61 -13.24
C MET A 328 18.51 -6.54 -12.12
N ILE A 329 18.32 -7.84 -12.26
CA ILE A 329 18.85 -8.84 -11.34
C ILE A 329 20.39 -8.78 -11.32
N GLN A 330 21.05 -8.72 -12.50
CA GLN A 330 22.48 -8.59 -12.56
C GLN A 330 22.99 -7.32 -11.86
N ALA A 331 22.32 -6.20 -12.06
CA ALA A 331 22.70 -4.94 -11.40
C ALA A 331 22.54 -5.00 -9.86
N LEU A 332 21.52 -5.71 -9.36
CA LEU A 332 21.36 -5.98 -7.93
C LEU A 332 22.44 -6.93 -7.40
N ASP A 333 22.78 -7.98 -8.14
CA ASP A 333 23.88 -8.89 -7.80
C ASP A 333 25.23 -8.17 -7.73
N ASP A 334 25.46 -7.22 -8.62
CA ASP A 334 26.66 -6.36 -8.62
C ASP A 334 26.71 -5.39 -7.42
N CYS A 335 25.57 -5.13 -6.78
CA CYS A 335 25.51 -4.39 -5.53
C CYS A 335 25.87 -5.22 -4.29
N LEU A 336 25.83 -6.56 -4.37
CA LEU A 336 26.12 -7.42 -3.21
C LEU A 336 27.60 -7.31 -2.81
N VAL A 337 27.85 -7.39 -1.51
CA VAL A 337 29.19 -7.61 -0.96
C VAL A 337 29.75 -8.93 -1.51
N SER A 338 30.97 -8.95 -1.98
CA SER A 338 31.59 -10.18 -2.51
C SER A 338 31.79 -11.25 -1.42
N GLU A 339 31.90 -12.51 -1.81
CA GLU A 339 32.16 -13.61 -0.86
C GLU A 339 33.48 -13.40 -0.10
N ASP A 340 34.50 -12.89 -0.79
CA ASP A 340 35.79 -12.60 -0.19
C ASP A 340 35.69 -11.44 0.83
N ASP A 341 34.88 -10.42 0.54
CA ASP A 341 34.66 -9.30 1.45
C ASP A 341 33.83 -9.67 2.67
N MET A 342 32.93 -10.66 2.52
CA MET A 342 32.18 -11.25 3.64
C MET A 342 33.10 -11.82 4.74
N LEU A 343 34.28 -12.29 4.34
CA LEU A 343 35.28 -12.88 5.24
C LEU A 343 36.11 -11.83 5.98
N LYS A 344 36.09 -10.56 5.57
CA LYS A 344 36.90 -9.48 6.17
C LYS A 344 36.42 -9.06 7.57
N GLY A 345 35.21 -9.43 7.94
CA GLY A 345 34.64 -9.16 9.26
C GLY A 345 34.04 -7.77 9.42
N GLU A 346 33.57 -7.51 10.61
CA GLU A 346 32.74 -6.36 10.96
C GLU A 346 33.45 -5.00 10.78
N GLU A 347 34.77 -4.94 11.03
CA GLU A 347 35.55 -3.71 10.83
C GLU A 347 35.56 -3.24 9.37
N PHE A 348 35.60 -4.16 8.42
CA PHE A 348 35.50 -3.83 7.02
C PHE A 348 34.10 -3.30 6.66
N TRP A 349 33.06 -3.98 7.16
CA TRP A 349 31.69 -3.65 6.81
C TRP A 349 31.28 -2.27 7.35
N THR A 350 31.65 -1.97 8.59
CA THR A 350 31.38 -0.65 9.19
C THR A 350 32.22 0.48 8.60
N SER A 351 33.29 0.16 7.85
CA SER A 351 34.11 1.16 7.14
C SER A 351 33.56 1.53 5.76
N LEU A 352 32.50 0.87 5.29
CA LEU A 352 31.90 1.17 4.00
C LEU A 352 31.30 2.58 3.98
N GLU A 353 31.53 3.31 2.90
CA GLU A 353 30.89 4.60 2.67
C GLU A 353 29.39 4.38 2.48
N ASP A 354 28.57 5.13 3.22
CA ASP A 354 27.11 4.99 3.23
C ASP A 354 26.44 6.33 2.89
N PRO A 355 26.00 6.50 1.64
CA PRO A 355 25.34 7.73 1.20
C PRO A 355 23.87 7.85 1.63
N PHE A 356 23.29 6.78 2.20
CA PHE A 356 21.90 6.84 2.70
C PHE A 356 21.81 7.75 3.93
N PRO A 357 20.73 8.55 4.06
CA PRO A 357 20.53 9.37 5.24
C PRO A 357 20.53 8.52 6.52
N PRO A 358 20.89 9.12 7.65
CA PRO A 358 20.78 8.42 8.93
C PRO A 358 19.34 8.01 9.17
N TRP A 359 19.12 6.74 9.56
CA TRP A 359 17.81 6.30 9.97
C TRP A 359 17.47 6.89 11.33
N GLN A 360 16.34 7.56 11.44
CA GLN A 360 15.83 8.01 12.72
C GLN A 360 15.24 6.79 13.43
N GLU A 361 15.78 6.47 14.58
CA GLU A 361 15.14 5.52 15.49
C GLU A 361 13.79 6.13 15.90
N ILE A 362 12.71 5.43 15.59
CA ILE A 362 11.37 5.78 16.10
C ILE A 362 11.46 5.52 17.62
N GLN A 363 11.44 6.61 18.39
CA GLN A 363 11.44 6.57 19.85
C GLN A 363 10.08 6.12 20.40
#